data_7943a4d7f7e1f709f32d22b396cf6e8e
#
_entry.id   7943a4d7f7e1f709f32d22b396cf6e8e
#
_cell.length_a   1.000
_cell.length_b   1.000
_cell.length_c   1.000
_cell.angle_alpha   90.00
_cell.angle_beta   90.00
_cell.angle_gamma   90.00
#
_symmetry.space_group_name_H-M   'P 1'
#
loop_
_entity.id
_entity.type
_entity.pdbx_description
1 polymer ?
#
loop_
_entity_poly.entity_id
_entity_poly.type
_entity_poly.pdbx_seq_one_letter_code
_entity_poly.pdbx_strand_id
1 'polypeptide(L)'
;MNIFMTAIVLASSVMPLTAQWAQYRTPGIPRTAEGKPNLDAPAPRTADGHPDLTGLWETIGAGGNIGERSLGDLRPADVQPWAQESVNERAENFGTDNPHYRCLPQGPVYSTLGGMKRFVQTPAMIAILDDDLTFRQIHMDGRALETDPNPSWMGYSVGHWDGDTLVVESFGYNDRTWLVGGYPHTEKLRMTERLRRPDFGHLELAVTFQDPGAYSKAWTVPLRAQLAADTELLESVCNENPDNGQQHWVGKASDAERAKVNVAAETLAKYTGVYRGQYLRGPRTVEVSLSGDSLSVAVNGGPKRPLIPQSETRFSGTGLSYEFIRDGRGMATDVVEGHVSGDYKYSRQ
;
A
#
# COMPACT_ATOMS: atom_id res chain seq x y z
N MET A 1 -23.83 66.48 18.03
CA MET A 1 -23.62 65.32 18.89
C MET A 1 -23.25 64.17 17.92
N ASN A 2 -21.94 64.06 17.66
CA ASN A 2 -21.40 63.16 16.64
C ASN A 2 -21.07 61.77 17.27
N ILE A 3 -21.76 60.77 16.83
CA ILE A 3 -21.48 59.37 17.24
C ILE A 3 -20.46 58.81 16.26
N PHE A 4 -19.22 58.63 16.71
CA PHE A 4 -18.21 57.90 15.99
C PHE A 4 -18.49 56.37 16.15
N MET A 5 -18.84 55.74 15.06
CA MET A 5 -19.01 54.29 14.97
C MET A 5 -17.66 53.66 14.63
N THR A 6 -17.00 53.11 15.64
CA THR A 6 -15.72 52.42 15.47
C THR A 6 -16.01 51.02 14.96
N ALA A 7 -15.72 50.76 13.69
CA ALA A 7 -15.77 49.43 13.10
C ALA A 7 -14.54 48.64 13.54
N ILE A 8 -14.71 47.63 14.38
CA ILE A 8 -13.69 46.63 14.71
C ILE A 8 -13.64 45.63 13.57
N VAL A 9 -12.62 45.72 12.72
CA VAL A 9 -12.31 44.70 11.75
C VAL A 9 -11.63 43.54 12.48
N LEU A 10 -12.36 42.46 12.74
CA LEU A 10 -11.77 41.19 13.12
C LEU A 10 -10.99 40.64 11.92
N ALA A 11 -9.69 40.83 11.93
CA ALA A 11 -8.78 40.10 11.06
C ALA A 11 -8.71 38.64 11.59
N SER A 12 -9.54 37.78 11.06
CA SER A 12 -9.39 36.33 11.24
C SER A 12 -8.08 35.91 10.53
N SER A 13 -7.01 35.82 11.30
CA SER A 13 -5.78 35.13 10.85
C SER A 13 -6.15 33.71 10.57
N VAL A 14 -6.31 33.37 9.29
CA VAL A 14 -6.31 32.00 8.81
C VAL A 14 -4.88 31.47 9.05
N MET A 15 -4.64 30.93 10.23
CA MET A 15 -3.45 30.12 10.44
C MET A 15 -3.59 28.94 9.50
N PRO A 16 -2.61 28.67 8.63
CA PRO A 16 -2.58 27.41 7.90
C PRO A 16 -2.67 26.32 8.96
N LEU A 17 -3.65 25.44 8.86
CA LEU A 17 -3.68 24.17 9.58
C LEU A 17 -2.48 23.37 9.05
N THR A 18 -1.31 23.63 9.65
CA THR A 18 -0.15 22.79 9.41
C THR A 18 -0.48 21.42 9.98
N ALA A 19 -0.27 20.38 9.19
CA ALA A 19 -0.42 19.01 9.63
C ALA A 19 0.28 18.82 10.99
N GLN A 20 -0.32 18.02 11.84
CA GLN A 20 0.08 17.78 13.24
C GLN A 20 1.60 17.57 13.43
N TRP A 21 2.30 17.14 12.37
CA TRP A 21 3.72 16.79 12.34
C TRP A 21 4.58 17.73 11.48
N ALA A 22 4.08 18.86 11.03
CA ALA A 22 4.76 19.75 10.09
C ALA A 22 6.14 20.27 10.56
N GLN A 23 6.43 20.15 11.85
CA GLN A 23 7.73 20.56 12.43
C GLN A 23 8.43 19.41 13.16
N TYR A 24 7.95 18.18 13.07
CA TYR A 24 8.61 17.05 13.70
C TYR A 24 9.94 16.78 13.02
N ARG A 25 10.99 16.66 13.83
CA ARG A 25 12.32 16.25 13.37
C ARG A 25 12.68 14.93 14.02
N THR A 26 12.85 13.89 13.21
CA THR A 26 13.29 12.60 13.73
C THR A 26 14.68 12.73 14.35
N PRO A 27 14.84 12.38 15.64
CA PRO A 27 16.15 12.41 16.30
C PRO A 27 17.15 11.45 15.63
N GLY A 28 18.44 11.81 15.67
CA GLY A 28 19.51 10.93 15.20
C GLY A 28 19.71 10.87 13.69
N ILE A 29 18.87 11.51 12.89
CA ILE A 29 19.07 11.56 11.43
C ILE A 29 20.16 12.58 11.08
N PRO A 30 21.22 12.21 10.35
CA PRO A 30 22.21 13.14 9.81
C PRO A 30 21.52 14.20 8.92
N ARG A 31 22.06 15.42 8.95
CA ARG A 31 21.49 16.56 8.19
C ARG A 31 22.54 17.18 7.27
N THR A 32 22.09 17.68 6.13
CA THR A 32 22.89 18.55 5.25
C THR A 32 23.07 19.93 5.89
N ALA A 33 23.89 20.78 5.28
CA ALA A 33 24.10 22.15 5.72
C ALA A 33 22.79 22.98 5.70
N GLU A 34 21.86 22.63 4.82
CA GLU A 34 20.54 23.25 4.69
C GLU A 34 19.49 22.66 5.67
N GLY A 35 19.90 21.73 6.54
CA GLY A 35 19.05 21.10 7.55
C GLY A 35 18.13 19.97 7.04
N LYS A 36 18.27 19.56 5.78
CA LYS A 36 17.52 18.42 5.21
C LYS A 36 18.09 17.09 5.68
N PRO A 37 17.29 16.02 5.80
CA PRO A 37 17.81 14.68 6.03
C PRO A 37 18.87 14.29 5.02
N ASN A 38 20.04 13.84 5.49
CA ASN A 38 21.10 13.29 4.65
C ASN A 38 20.97 11.77 4.61
N LEU A 39 20.23 11.26 3.66
CA LEU A 39 19.94 9.84 3.52
C LEU A 39 21.13 9.04 2.97
N ASP A 40 22.07 9.70 2.29
CA ASP A 40 23.28 9.09 1.73
C ASP A 40 24.45 9.02 2.75
N ALA A 41 24.21 9.43 4.01
CA ALA A 41 25.20 9.28 5.06
C ALA A 41 25.51 7.78 5.31
N PRO A 42 26.67 7.44 5.90
CA PRO A 42 27.00 6.06 6.21
C PRO A 42 25.93 5.37 7.06
N ALA A 43 25.66 4.10 6.77
CA ALA A 43 24.73 3.28 7.52
C ALA A 43 25.13 3.21 9.01
N PRO A 44 24.20 3.42 9.95
CA PRO A 44 24.47 3.26 11.37
C PRO A 44 24.73 1.79 11.70
N ARG A 45 25.48 1.55 12.77
CA ARG A 45 25.77 0.20 13.26
C ARG A 45 25.36 0.04 14.72
N THR A 46 24.96 -1.15 15.06
CA THR A 46 24.70 -1.58 16.44
C THR A 46 26.00 -1.78 17.20
N ALA A 47 25.93 -1.95 18.50
CA ALA A 47 27.11 -2.13 19.36
C ALA A 47 27.91 -3.41 19.03
N ASP A 48 27.27 -4.43 18.48
CA ASP A 48 27.88 -5.67 18.00
C ASP A 48 28.41 -5.60 16.56
N GLY A 49 28.33 -4.41 15.93
CA GLY A 49 28.94 -4.09 14.65
C GLY A 49 28.09 -4.40 13.44
N HIS A 50 26.92 -4.98 13.59
CA HIS A 50 25.98 -5.21 12.48
C HIS A 50 25.27 -3.91 12.03
N PRO A 51 24.75 -3.81 10.81
CA PRO A 51 23.91 -2.69 10.42
C PRO A 51 22.72 -2.52 11.36
N ASP A 52 22.48 -1.30 11.82
CA ASP A 52 21.26 -0.97 12.56
C ASP A 52 20.11 -0.75 11.57
N LEU A 53 19.12 -1.62 11.57
CA LEU A 53 17.93 -1.53 10.69
C LEU A 53 16.81 -0.72 11.34
N THR A 54 16.99 -0.24 12.57
CA THR A 54 15.99 0.57 13.29
C THR A 54 15.63 1.81 12.46
N GLY A 55 14.34 2.07 12.32
CA GLY A 55 13.85 3.21 11.56
C GLY A 55 12.44 3.04 11.08
N LEU A 56 11.90 4.09 10.51
CA LEU A 56 10.61 4.08 9.81
C LEU A 56 10.89 3.99 8.31
N TRP A 57 10.42 2.95 7.68
CA TRP A 57 10.73 2.61 6.30
C TRP A 57 9.49 2.62 5.43
N GLU A 58 9.63 3.15 4.21
CA GLU A 58 8.62 3.14 3.17
C GLU A 58 9.18 2.45 1.93
N THR A 59 8.46 1.48 1.38
CA THR A 59 8.89 0.79 0.16
C THR A 59 8.82 1.72 -1.04
N ILE A 60 9.95 1.87 -1.76
CA ILE A 60 10.07 2.73 -2.94
C ILE A 60 9.73 1.94 -4.20
N GLY A 61 9.10 2.61 -5.18
CA GLY A 61 8.77 2.00 -6.47
C GLY A 61 7.57 1.05 -6.41
N ALA A 62 6.98 0.92 -5.23
CA ALA A 62 5.70 0.25 -5.05
C ALA A 62 4.51 1.18 -5.29
N GLY A 63 4.75 2.36 -5.84
CA GLY A 63 3.73 3.36 -6.21
C GLY A 63 2.87 2.85 -7.35
N GLY A 64 1.86 2.14 -7.02
CA GLY A 64 0.89 1.51 -7.88
C GLY A 64 0.14 0.47 -7.06
N ASN A 65 -1.02 0.06 -7.52
CA ASN A 65 -1.78 -1.01 -6.91
C ASN A 65 -0.89 -2.25 -6.72
N ILE A 66 -1.15 -3.02 -5.68
CA ILE A 66 -0.49 -4.30 -5.39
C ILE A 66 -0.39 -5.21 -6.62
N GLY A 67 -1.35 -5.11 -7.56
CA GLY A 67 -1.37 -5.84 -8.83
C GLY A 67 -0.36 -5.42 -9.90
N GLU A 68 0.34 -4.27 -9.73
CA GLU A 68 1.36 -3.79 -10.70
C GLU A 68 2.79 -3.97 -10.21
N ARG A 69 2.98 -4.49 -9.01
CA ARG A 69 4.31 -4.78 -8.49
C ARG A 69 4.98 -5.84 -9.35
N SER A 70 6.25 -5.64 -9.60
CA SER A 70 7.05 -6.64 -10.28
C SER A 70 6.89 -8.00 -9.59
N LEU A 71 6.57 -9.02 -10.35
CA LEU A 71 6.56 -10.41 -9.90
C LEU A 71 7.99 -10.98 -9.80
N GLY A 72 9.00 -10.10 -9.90
CA GLY A 72 10.38 -10.52 -9.90
C GLY A 72 10.68 -11.45 -11.08
N ASP A 73 11.20 -12.64 -10.79
CA ASP A 73 11.53 -13.64 -11.77
C ASP A 73 10.46 -14.75 -11.92
N LEU A 74 9.27 -14.58 -11.36
CA LEU A 74 8.15 -15.51 -11.54
C LEU A 74 7.71 -15.54 -13.01
N ARG A 75 7.68 -16.74 -13.59
CA ARG A 75 7.20 -16.96 -14.95
C ARG A 75 5.87 -17.69 -14.95
N PRO A 76 4.96 -17.43 -15.90
CA PRO A 76 3.68 -18.14 -15.99
C PRO A 76 3.80 -19.66 -16.01
N ALA A 77 4.86 -20.19 -16.64
CA ALA A 77 5.14 -21.62 -16.70
C ALA A 77 5.53 -22.25 -15.34
N ASP A 78 5.89 -21.43 -14.37
CA ASP A 78 6.27 -21.89 -13.03
C ASP A 78 5.09 -21.90 -12.05
N VAL A 79 3.90 -21.42 -12.49
CA VAL A 79 2.67 -21.36 -11.68
C VAL A 79 1.82 -22.62 -11.91
N GLN A 80 1.36 -23.25 -10.84
CA GLN A 80 0.45 -24.40 -10.93
C GLN A 80 -0.90 -23.97 -11.56
N PRO A 81 -1.57 -24.86 -12.34
CA PRO A 81 -2.82 -24.50 -13.01
C PRO A 81 -3.89 -23.91 -12.09
N TRP A 82 -4.11 -24.50 -10.92
CA TRP A 82 -5.09 -24.01 -9.96
C TRP A 82 -4.73 -22.62 -9.41
N ALA A 83 -3.43 -22.36 -9.22
CA ALA A 83 -2.95 -21.07 -8.73
C ALA A 83 -3.14 -19.97 -9.79
N GLN A 84 -2.90 -20.30 -11.07
CA GLN A 84 -3.18 -19.39 -12.18
C GLN A 84 -4.69 -19.12 -12.33
N GLU A 85 -5.53 -20.14 -12.17
CA GLU A 85 -6.99 -19.98 -12.18
C GLU A 85 -7.45 -19.05 -11.06
N SER A 86 -6.93 -19.22 -9.85
CA SER A 86 -7.21 -18.32 -8.73
C SER A 86 -6.81 -16.86 -9.02
N VAL A 87 -5.67 -16.62 -9.66
CA VAL A 87 -5.26 -15.26 -10.09
C VAL A 87 -6.25 -14.68 -11.09
N ASN A 88 -6.66 -15.48 -12.08
CA ASN A 88 -7.62 -15.04 -13.10
C ASN A 88 -8.98 -14.69 -12.47
N GLU A 89 -9.52 -15.55 -11.60
CA GLU A 89 -10.75 -15.29 -10.86
C GLU A 89 -10.68 -14.04 -10.01
N ARG A 90 -9.57 -13.83 -9.30
CA ARG A 90 -9.33 -12.61 -8.51
C ARG A 90 -9.27 -11.36 -9.38
N ALA A 91 -8.65 -11.46 -10.55
CA ALA A 91 -8.61 -10.37 -11.52
C ALA A 91 -10.02 -10.07 -12.09
N GLU A 92 -10.78 -11.08 -12.45
CA GLU A 92 -12.17 -10.94 -12.93
C GLU A 92 -13.11 -10.35 -11.87
N ASN A 93 -12.86 -10.66 -10.61
CA ASN A 93 -13.63 -10.14 -9.48
C ASN A 93 -13.04 -8.84 -8.90
N PHE A 94 -12.06 -8.22 -9.58
CA PHE A 94 -11.42 -6.98 -9.12
C PHE A 94 -10.79 -7.11 -7.72
N GLY A 95 -10.38 -8.30 -7.33
CA GLY A 95 -9.78 -8.56 -6.04
C GLY A 95 -10.72 -8.38 -4.84
N THR A 96 -12.03 -8.43 -5.05
CA THR A 96 -13.05 -8.22 -4.00
C THR A 96 -13.01 -9.25 -2.87
N ASP A 97 -12.37 -10.38 -3.09
CA ASP A 97 -12.14 -11.44 -2.10
C ASP A 97 -10.81 -11.25 -1.32
N ASN A 98 -10.10 -10.13 -1.54
CA ASN A 98 -8.90 -9.84 -0.77
C ASN A 98 -9.23 -9.76 0.74
N PRO A 99 -8.53 -10.51 1.61
CA PRO A 99 -8.78 -10.51 3.05
C PRO A 99 -8.77 -9.12 3.68
N HIS A 100 -7.96 -8.22 3.18
CA HIS A 100 -7.86 -6.85 3.68
C HIS A 100 -9.18 -6.08 3.57
N TYR A 101 -10.01 -6.34 2.56
CA TYR A 101 -11.34 -5.73 2.49
C TYR A 101 -12.29 -6.15 3.62
N ARG A 102 -11.94 -7.18 4.36
CA ARG A 102 -12.63 -7.62 5.57
C ARG A 102 -11.85 -7.27 6.83
N CYS A 103 -10.90 -6.34 6.73
CA CYS A 103 -10.00 -5.94 7.82
C CYS A 103 -9.23 -7.12 8.45
N LEU A 104 -8.94 -8.15 7.66
CA LEU A 104 -8.06 -9.23 8.05
C LEU A 104 -6.61 -8.87 7.70
N PRO A 105 -5.63 -9.41 8.42
CA PRO A 105 -4.22 -9.16 8.13
C PRO A 105 -3.87 -9.49 6.68
N GLN A 106 -3.06 -8.65 6.06
CA GLN A 106 -2.64 -8.83 4.66
C GLN A 106 -1.52 -9.88 4.50
N GLY A 107 -1.02 -10.39 5.61
CA GLY A 107 0.00 -11.44 5.64
C GLY A 107 1.42 -10.96 5.36
N PRO A 108 2.33 -11.90 5.07
CA PRO A 108 3.77 -11.63 5.02
C PRO A 108 4.16 -10.63 3.93
N VAL A 109 3.42 -10.61 2.83
CA VAL A 109 3.71 -9.72 1.70
C VAL A 109 3.55 -8.26 2.10
N TYR A 110 2.51 -7.91 2.86
CA TYR A 110 2.32 -6.54 3.31
C TYR A 110 3.42 -6.11 4.27
N SER A 111 3.76 -6.95 5.24
CA SER A 111 4.85 -6.68 6.18
C SER A 111 6.22 -6.51 5.51
N THR A 112 6.39 -7.05 4.32
CA THR A 112 7.65 -6.93 3.57
C THR A 112 7.58 -5.85 2.49
N LEU A 113 6.47 -5.77 1.76
CA LEU A 113 6.33 -5.00 0.52
C LEU A 113 5.38 -3.81 0.61
N GLY A 114 4.49 -3.78 1.59
CA GLY A 114 3.42 -2.80 1.70
C GLY A 114 3.72 -1.72 2.72
N GLY A 115 2.96 -0.64 2.66
CA GLY A 115 2.81 0.35 3.70
C GLY A 115 4.07 1.00 4.26
N MET A 116 3.88 1.71 5.33
CA MET A 116 4.93 2.28 6.16
C MET A 116 5.16 1.36 7.36
N LYS A 117 6.41 1.05 7.69
CA LYS A 117 6.73 0.11 8.75
C LYS A 117 7.89 0.59 9.62
N ARG A 118 7.77 0.36 10.90
CA ARG A 118 8.83 0.66 11.87
C ARG A 118 9.56 -0.61 12.26
N PHE A 119 10.86 -0.61 12.02
CA PHE A 119 11.75 -1.64 12.53
C PHE A 119 12.28 -1.23 13.90
N VAL A 120 12.21 -2.15 14.84
CA VAL A 120 12.79 -2.01 16.18
C VAL A 120 13.74 -3.19 16.36
N GLN A 121 15.04 -2.90 16.34
CA GLN A 121 16.07 -3.92 16.42
C GLN A 121 16.68 -4.00 17.83
N THR A 122 16.77 -5.22 18.31
CA THR A 122 17.52 -5.60 19.51
C THR A 122 18.43 -6.78 19.19
N PRO A 123 19.42 -7.12 20.03
CA PRO A 123 20.28 -8.29 19.77
C PRO A 123 19.53 -9.62 19.66
N ALA A 124 18.39 -9.77 20.35
CA ALA A 124 17.63 -11.01 20.39
C ALA A 124 16.44 -11.05 19.42
N MET A 125 15.98 -9.90 18.95
CA MET A 125 14.76 -9.81 18.14
C MET A 125 14.72 -8.53 17.31
N ILE A 126 14.17 -8.64 16.09
CA ILE A 126 13.72 -7.50 15.32
C ILE A 126 12.19 -7.56 15.26
N ALA A 127 11.53 -6.50 15.73
CA ALA A 127 10.10 -6.31 15.57
C ALA A 127 9.83 -5.37 14.41
N ILE A 128 8.91 -5.75 13.53
CA ILE A 128 8.36 -4.92 12.46
C ILE A 128 6.94 -4.59 12.84
N LEU A 129 6.66 -3.29 12.97
CA LEU A 129 5.32 -2.76 13.25
C LEU A 129 4.81 -2.13 11.96
N ASP A 130 3.66 -2.59 11.49
CA ASP A 130 3.03 -2.10 10.28
C ASP A 130 1.93 -1.07 10.60
N ASP A 131 1.67 -0.16 9.68
CA ASP A 131 0.65 0.87 9.84
C ASP A 131 -0.78 0.30 9.91
N ASP A 132 -1.03 -0.92 9.42
CA ASP A 132 -2.30 -1.63 9.50
C ASP A 132 -2.53 -2.33 10.86
N LEU A 133 -1.77 -1.97 11.90
CA LEU A 133 -1.79 -2.52 13.26
C LEU A 133 -1.34 -3.99 13.36
N THR A 134 -0.78 -4.55 12.31
CA THR A 134 -0.11 -5.84 12.39
C THR A 134 1.34 -5.70 12.85
N PHE A 135 1.91 -6.79 13.31
CA PHE A 135 3.32 -6.83 13.67
C PHE A 135 3.93 -8.19 13.31
N ARG A 136 5.23 -8.19 13.14
CA ARG A 136 6.01 -9.39 12.89
C ARG A 136 7.23 -9.42 13.80
N GLN A 137 7.56 -10.60 14.33
CA GLN A 137 8.75 -10.83 15.16
C GLN A 137 9.74 -11.72 14.41
N ILE A 138 10.98 -11.26 14.33
CA ILE A 138 12.10 -12.01 13.77
C ILE A 138 13.03 -12.33 14.94
N HIS A 139 13.12 -13.61 15.29
CA HIS A 139 13.98 -14.07 16.39
C HIS A 139 15.44 -14.12 15.95
N MET A 140 16.31 -13.44 16.68
CA MET A 140 17.75 -13.28 16.39
C MET A 140 18.65 -14.03 17.39
N ASP A 141 18.07 -14.86 18.25
CA ASP A 141 18.74 -15.54 19.35
C ASP A 141 19.38 -16.89 18.97
N GLY A 142 19.46 -17.19 17.66
CA GLY A 142 20.10 -18.40 17.14
C GLY A 142 19.21 -19.66 17.20
N ARG A 143 17.93 -19.51 17.55
CA ARG A 143 17.01 -20.64 17.48
C ARG A 143 16.79 -21.11 16.05
N ALA A 144 16.50 -22.39 15.86
CA ALA A 144 16.14 -22.92 14.56
C ALA A 144 14.72 -22.52 14.16
N LEU A 145 14.48 -22.42 12.85
CA LEU A 145 13.12 -22.30 12.32
C LEU A 145 12.33 -23.55 12.66
N GLU A 146 11.15 -23.40 13.23
CA GLU A 146 10.26 -24.53 13.52
C GLU A 146 9.88 -25.28 12.24
N THR A 147 9.79 -26.60 12.34
CA THR A 147 9.50 -27.46 11.18
C THR A 147 8.00 -27.63 10.95
N ASP A 148 7.19 -27.45 11.99
CA ASP A 148 5.72 -27.60 11.98
C ASP A 148 5.07 -26.58 12.93
N PRO A 149 5.22 -25.27 12.69
CA PRO A 149 4.59 -24.25 13.52
C PRO A 149 3.09 -24.20 13.25
N ASN A 150 2.33 -23.79 14.25
CA ASN A 150 0.90 -23.51 14.08
C ASN A 150 0.72 -22.40 13.04
N PRO A 151 -0.10 -22.59 11.98
CA PRO A 151 -0.30 -21.58 10.96
C PRO A 151 -0.84 -20.26 11.52
N SER A 152 -0.21 -19.16 11.11
CA SER A 152 -0.60 -17.81 11.51
C SER A 152 -0.60 -16.86 10.32
N TRP A 153 -1.13 -15.65 10.50
CA TRP A 153 -1.14 -14.64 9.43
C TRP A 153 0.25 -14.17 9.05
N MET A 154 1.15 -14.00 10.02
CA MET A 154 2.49 -13.44 9.81
C MET A 154 3.58 -14.51 9.84
N GLY A 155 3.22 -15.78 10.02
CA GLY A 155 4.16 -16.88 10.12
C GLY A 155 5.07 -16.81 11.36
N TYR A 156 6.06 -17.67 11.37
CA TYR A 156 7.14 -17.71 12.35
C TYR A 156 8.47 -17.40 11.65
N SER A 157 9.26 -16.49 12.20
CA SER A 157 10.47 -15.99 11.54
C SER A 157 11.69 -16.06 12.45
N VAL A 158 12.79 -16.56 11.88
CA VAL A 158 14.12 -16.54 12.51
C VAL A 158 15.08 -15.77 11.60
N GLY A 159 16.05 -15.08 12.19
CA GLY A 159 17.04 -14.31 11.44
C GLY A 159 18.45 -14.59 11.89
N HIS A 160 19.39 -14.38 11.00
CA HIS A 160 20.82 -14.40 11.27
C HIS A 160 21.56 -13.40 10.36
N TRP A 161 22.74 -12.99 10.78
CA TRP A 161 23.58 -12.12 9.97
C TRP A 161 24.52 -12.93 9.07
N ASP A 162 24.54 -12.58 7.79
CA ASP A 162 25.52 -13.04 6.79
C ASP A 162 26.34 -11.80 6.35
N GLY A 163 27.41 -11.54 7.05
CA GLY A 163 28.14 -10.27 6.96
C GLY A 163 27.23 -9.07 7.33
N ASP A 164 27.06 -8.13 6.41
CA ASP A 164 26.20 -6.96 6.57
C ASP A 164 24.75 -7.19 6.03
N THR A 165 24.41 -8.43 5.72
CA THR A 165 23.06 -8.80 5.24
C THR A 165 22.31 -9.56 6.33
N LEU A 166 21.15 -9.06 6.72
CA LEU A 166 20.19 -9.84 7.52
C LEU A 166 19.52 -10.86 6.62
N VAL A 167 19.60 -12.14 6.97
CA VAL A 167 18.87 -13.23 6.32
C VAL A 167 17.75 -13.66 7.26
N VAL A 168 16.52 -13.64 6.77
CA VAL A 168 15.34 -14.06 7.53
C VAL A 168 14.70 -15.25 6.83
N GLU A 169 14.46 -16.31 7.57
CA GLU A 169 13.73 -17.48 7.12
C GLU A 169 12.41 -17.56 7.85
N SER A 170 11.33 -17.83 7.12
CA SER A 170 9.99 -17.83 7.68
C SER A 170 9.14 -18.96 7.12
N PHE A 171 8.28 -19.50 7.98
CA PHE A 171 7.37 -20.59 7.69
C PHE A 171 6.14 -20.53 8.60
N GLY A 172 5.11 -21.37 8.36
CA GLY A 172 3.91 -21.45 9.20
C GLY A 172 2.91 -20.34 8.90
N TYR A 173 2.73 -20.01 7.65
CA TYR A 173 1.66 -19.12 7.19
C TYR A 173 0.36 -19.89 7.02
N ASN A 174 -0.77 -19.26 7.39
CA ASN A 174 -2.06 -19.76 6.93
C ASN A 174 -2.23 -19.41 5.43
N ASP A 175 -3.08 -20.15 4.71
CA ASP A 175 -3.32 -19.98 3.27
C ASP A 175 -4.34 -18.88 2.91
N ARG A 176 -4.69 -18.01 3.87
CA ARG A 176 -5.76 -17.02 3.73
C ARG A 176 -5.31 -15.71 3.13
N THR A 177 -4.02 -15.50 2.94
CA THR A 177 -3.45 -14.27 2.39
C THR A 177 -3.01 -14.43 0.94
N TRP A 178 -2.69 -13.32 0.29
CA TRP A 178 -2.23 -13.33 -1.08
C TRP A 178 -0.77 -12.90 -1.15
N LEU A 179 -0.05 -13.47 -2.09
CA LEU A 179 1.25 -12.97 -2.51
C LEU A 179 1.08 -11.80 -3.49
N VAL A 180 2.19 -11.27 -3.99
CA VAL A 180 2.22 -10.16 -4.95
C VAL A 180 1.29 -10.44 -6.13
N GLY A 181 0.52 -9.44 -6.57
CA GLY A 181 -0.35 -9.56 -7.74
C GLY A 181 -1.57 -10.46 -7.56
N GLY A 182 -1.93 -10.81 -6.33
CA GLY A 182 -3.06 -11.69 -6.06
C GLY A 182 -2.74 -13.18 -6.20
N TYR A 183 -1.47 -13.54 -6.33
CA TYR A 183 -1.03 -14.93 -6.40
C TYR A 183 -1.30 -15.66 -5.08
N PRO A 184 -1.89 -16.87 -5.11
CA PRO A 184 -2.18 -17.64 -3.91
C PRO A 184 -0.91 -18.30 -3.36
N HIS A 185 -0.99 -18.75 -2.13
CA HIS A 185 -0.02 -19.67 -1.54
C HIS A 185 -0.74 -20.73 -0.71
N THR A 186 -0.01 -21.78 -0.35
CA THR A 186 -0.47 -22.82 0.58
C THR A 186 0.24 -22.69 1.92
N GLU A 187 -0.14 -23.50 2.89
CA GLU A 187 0.58 -23.58 4.18
C GLU A 187 2.01 -24.11 4.04
N LYS A 188 2.40 -24.58 2.84
CA LYS A 188 3.79 -24.98 2.53
C LYS A 188 4.70 -23.82 2.16
N LEU A 189 4.17 -22.60 2.14
CA LEU A 189 4.96 -21.40 1.82
C LEU A 189 6.13 -21.26 2.80
N ARG A 190 7.32 -21.16 2.25
CA ARG A 190 8.54 -20.71 2.90
C ARG A 190 9.00 -19.41 2.27
N MET A 191 9.41 -18.48 3.10
CA MET A 191 10.00 -17.23 2.63
C MET A 191 11.43 -17.10 3.13
N THR A 192 12.30 -16.61 2.26
CA THR A 192 13.64 -16.17 2.63
C THR A 192 13.81 -14.71 2.22
N GLU A 193 14.16 -13.86 3.15
CA GLU A 193 14.39 -12.44 2.91
C GLU A 193 15.84 -12.11 3.17
N ARG A 194 16.42 -11.29 2.30
CA ARG A 194 17.78 -10.77 2.46
C ARG A 194 17.69 -9.24 2.48
N LEU A 195 18.05 -8.64 3.62
CA LEU A 195 17.97 -7.21 3.84
C LEU A 195 19.37 -6.64 4.02
N ARG A 196 19.68 -5.59 3.28
CA ARG A 196 20.95 -4.87 3.36
C ARG A 196 20.65 -3.38 3.51
N ARG A 197 21.38 -2.70 4.39
CA ARG A 197 21.34 -1.25 4.54
C ARG A 197 22.64 -0.65 4.00
N PRO A 198 22.68 -0.20 2.71
CA PRO A 198 23.91 0.29 2.08
C PRO A 198 24.34 1.66 2.64
N ASP A 199 23.41 2.48 3.06
CA ASP A 199 23.59 3.81 3.60
C ASP A 199 22.54 4.13 4.67
N PHE A 200 22.49 5.39 5.13
CA PHE A 200 21.61 5.79 6.22
C PHE A 200 20.13 5.65 5.84
N GLY A 201 19.78 6.01 4.62
CA GLY A 201 18.39 6.21 4.17
C GLY A 201 17.80 5.09 3.34
N HIS A 202 18.56 4.05 2.99
CA HIS A 202 18.07 3.05 2.05
C HIS A 202 18.19 1.61 2.57
N LEU A 203 17.19 0.78 2.23
CA LEU A 203 17.23 -0.67 2.36
C LEU A 203 17.09 -1.31 0.97
N GLU A 204 17.92 -2.31 0.73
CA GLU A 204 17.80 -3.25 -0.37
C GLU A 204 17.25 -4.56 0.18
N LEU A 205 16.21 -5.08 -0.46
CA LEU A 205 15.55 -6.32 -0.04
C LEU A 205 15.44 -7.26 -1.24
N ALA A 206 15.63 -8.54 -0.97
CA ALA A 206 15.29 -9.61 -1.91
C ALA A 206 14.42 -10.62 -1.15
N VAL A 207 13.21 -10.84 -1.64
CA VAL A 207 12.24 -11.76 -1.02
C VAL A 207 12.04 -12.94 -1.93
N THR A 208 12.40 -14.11 -1.46
CA THR A 208 12.24 -15.39 -2.18
C THR A 208 11.06 -16.16 -1.60
N PHE A 209 10.12 -16.51 -2.46
CA PHE A 209 8.96 -17.33 -2.15
C PHE A 209 9.21 -18.75 -2.66
N GLN A 210 9.01 -19.75 -1.81
CA GLN A 210 9.08 -21.17 -2.15
C GLN A 210 7.82 -21.86 -1.63
N ASP A 211 6.94 -22.25 -2.54
CA ASP A 211 5.73 -23.00 -2.22
C ASP A 211 5.48 -24.08 -3.28
N PRO A 212 5.88 -25.32 -3.02
CA PRO A 212 5.72 -26.41 -3.99
C PRO A 212 4.25 -26.78 -4.25
N GLY A 213 3.32 -26.31 -3.44
CA GLY A 213 1.88 -26.48 -3.66
C GLY A 213 1.32 -25.55 -4.75
N ALA A 214 1.94 -24.39 -4.95
CA ALA A 214 1.47 -23.37 -5.89
C ALA A 214 2.45 -23.08 -7.03
N TYR A 215 3.76 -23.34 -6.86
CA TYR A 215 4.82 -23.00 -7.81
C TYR A 215 5.79 -24.16 -8.00
N SER A 216 6.21 -24.38 -9.24
CA SER A 216 7.20 -25.42 -9.57
C SER A 216 8.64 -25.05 -9.17
N LYS A 217 8.89 -23.75 -8.93
CA LYS A 217 10.18 -23.19 -8.51
C LYS A 217 10.00 -22.08 -7.48
N ALA A 218 11.03 -21.88 -6.67
CA ALA A 218 11.17 -20.65 -5.92
C ALA A 218 11.36 -19.46 -6.88
N TRP A 219 10.83 -18.30 -6.48
CA TRP A 219 10.95 -17.05 -7.23
C TRP A 219 11.24 -15.89 -6.29
N THR A 220 11.91 -14.85 -6.80
CA THR A 220 12.45 -13.77 -6.00
C THR A 220 11.98 -12.41 -6.50
N VAL A 221 11.57 -11.56 -5.58
CA VAL A 221 11.19 -10.17 -5.83
C VAL A 221 12.25 -9.25 -5.22
N PRO A 222 12.96 -8.46 -6.03
CA PRO A 222 13.83 -7.42 -5.52
C PRO A 222 13.02 -6.17 -5.15
N LEU A 223 13.39 -5.53 -4.04
CA LEU A 223 12.70 -4.37 -3.50
C LEU A 223 13.70 -3.35 -2.96
N ARG A 224 13.23 -2.13 -2.79
CA ARG A 224 13.93 -1.06 -2.11
C ARG A 224 13.00 -0.35 -1.15
N ALA A 225 13.53 0.08 -0.01
CA ALA A 225 12.82 0.96 0.91
C ALA A 225 13.68 2.17 1.25
N GLN A 226 13.02 3.28 1.53
CA GLN A 226 13.65 4.52 1.96
C GLN A 226 13.20 4.87 3.37
N LEU A 227 14.12 5.44 4.15
CA LEU A 227 13.82 5.95 5.48
C LEU A 227 12.82 7.11 5.37
N ALA A 228 11.68 6.97 6.02
CA ALA A 228 10.69 8.02 6.15
C ALA A 228 11.13 8.98 7.27
N ALA A 229 11.91 9.99 6.89
CA ALA A 229 12.42 11.00 7.81
C ALA A 229 11.34 12.04 8.16
N ASP A 230 11.45 12.60 9.37
CA ASP A 230 10.62 13.72 9.85
C ASP A 230 9.11 13.40 9.84
N THR A 231 8.79 12.15 10.16
CA THR A 231 7.44 11.66 10.33
C THR A 231 7.40 10.51 11.35
N GLU A 232 6.23 10.08 11.71
CA GLU A 232 6.00 8.95 12.60
C GLU A 232 5.12 7.88 11.94
N LEU A 233 5.13 6.68 12.49
CA LEU A 233 4.20 5.63 12.11
C LEU A 233 2.82 6.01 12.62
N LEU A 234 1.88 6.22 11.71
CA LEU A 234 0.48 6.46 12.02
C LEU A 234 -0.31 5.18 11.85
N GLU A 235 -1.37 5.08 12.61
CA GLU A 235 -2.31 3.95 12.56
C GLU A 235 -3.19 4.08 11.31
N SER A 236 -3.34 2.99 10.59
CA SER A 236 -4.30 2.83 9.51
C SER A 236 -5.37 1.84 9.95
N VAL A 237 -6.42 2.35 10.57
CA VAL A 237 -7.51 1.53 11.11
C VAL A 237 -8.51 1.21 10.03
N CYS A 238 -8.53 -0.01 9.57
CA CYS A 238 -9.32 -0.49 8.44
C CYS A 238 -10.83 -0.17 8.54
N ASN A 239 -11.38 -0.12 9.76
CA ASN A 239 -12.81 0.11 10.00
C ASN A 239 -13.19 1.58 10.24
N GLU A 240 -12.24 2.51 10.21
CA GLU A 240 -12.53 3.94 10.42
C GLU A 240 -13.25 4.58 9.23
N ASN A 241 -13.02 4.08 8.03
CA ASN A 241 -13.75 4.54 6.87
C ASN A 241 -15.04 3.69 6.70
N PRO A 242 -16.23 4.26 6.94
CA PRO A 242 -17.50 3.53 6.82
C PRO A 242 -17.76 3.06 5.39
N ASP A 243 -17.15 3.69 4.39
CA ASP A 243 -17.24 3.26 3.00
C ASP A 243 -16.30 2.07 2.69
N ASN A 244 -15.25 1.88 3.47
CA ASN A 244 -14.44 0.66 3.46
C ASN A 244 -14.99 -0.40 4.43
N GLY A 245 -15.86 0.00 5.38
CA GLY A 245 -16.51 -0.91 6.30
C GLY A 245 -17.55 -1.76 5.61
N GLN A 246 -17.93 -2.77 6.21
CA GLN A 246 -19.02 -3.74 6.15
C GLN A 246 -19.92 -3.86 4.90
N GLN A 247 -20.02 -2.86 4.03
CA GLN A 247 -20.72 -2.95 2.74
C GLN A 247 -19.84 -3.56 1.66
N HIS A 248 -18.60 -3.85 1.97
CA HIS A 248 -17.64 -4.30 1.01
C HIS A 248 -17.79 -5.78 0.79
N TRP A 249 -18.21 -6.04 -0.40
CA TRP A 249 -17.79 -7.17 -1.21
C TRP A 249 -17.81 -8.51 -0.47
N VAL A 250 -18.94 -8.87 0.10
CA VAL A 250 -19.16 -10.22 0.60
C VAL A 250 -19.57 -11.09 -0.59
N GLY A 251 -18.59 -11.65 -1.27
CA GLY A 251 -18.81 -12.58 -2.35
C GLY A 251 -18.61 -12.00 -3.75
N LYS A 252 -18.67 -12.88 -4.72
CA LYS A 252 -18.62 -12.56 -6.15
C LYS A 252 -19.88 -11.79 -6.52
N ALA A 253 -19.75 -10.54 -6.99
CA ALA A 253 -20.89 -9.86 -7.61
C ALA A 253 -21.33 -10.68 -8.82
N SER A 254 -22.58 -11.15 -8.83
CA SER A 254 -23.11 -11.85 -9.98
C SER A 254 -23.13 -10.91 -11.20
N ASP A 255 -22.97 -11.45 -12.40
CA ASP A 255 -23.07 -10.65 -13.63
C ASP A 255 -24.43 -9.92 -13.71
N ALA A 256 -25.48 -10.48 -13.08
CA ALA A 256 -26.79 -9.86 -12.96
C ALA A 256 -26.80 -8.63 -12.02
N GLU A 257 -25.95 -8.59 -11.00
CA GLU A 257 -25.78 -7.41 -10.12
C GLU A 257 -24.91 -6.35 -10.75
N ARG A 258 -23.88 -6.75 -11.52
CA ARG A 258 -23.08 -5.83 -12.35
C ARG A 258 -23.91 -5.18 -13.44
N ALA A 259 -24.85 -5.90 -14.04
CA ALA A 259 -25.74 -5.41 -15.09
C ALA A 259 -26.83 -4.44 -14.58
N LYS A 260 -27.01 -4.29 -13.28
CA LYS A 260 -28.11 -3.46 -12.71
C LYS A 260 -27.86 -1.97 -12.76
N VAL A 261 -26.61 -1.51 -12.84
CA VAL A 261 -26.31 -0.08 -12.90
C VAL A 261 -25.89 0.28 -14.32
N ASN A 262 -26.86 0.77 -15.08
CA ASN A 262 -26.59 1.32 -16.41
C ASN A 262 -26.61 2.84 -16.34
N VAL A 263 -25.49 3.49 -16.65
CA VAL A 263 -25.37 4.94 -16.71
C VAL A 263 -25.38 5.36 -18.17
N ALA A 264 -26.27 6.28 -18.52
CA ALA A 264 -26.40 6.74 -19.91
C ALA A 264 -25.09 7.33 -20.43
N ALA A 265 -24.73 7.04 -21.67
CA ALA A 265 -23.49 7.50 -22.30
C ALA A 265 -23.33 9.04 -22.26
N GLU A 266 -24.44 9.78 -22.35
CA GLU A 266 -24.45 11.23 -22.21
C GLU A 266 -24.03 11.70 -20.81
N THR A 267 -24.39 10.93 -19.77
CA THR A 267 -23.95 11.18 -18.38
C THR A 267 -22.46 10.83 -18.23
N LEU A 268 -22.04 9.69 -18.75
CA LEU A 268 -20.63 9.27 -18.72
C LEU A 268 -19.71 10.27 -19.42
N ALA A 269 -20.16 10.83 -20.56
CA ALA A 269 -19.41 11.85 -21.29
C ALA A 269 -19.13 13.11 -20.44
N LYS A 270 -19.99 13.45 -19.48
CA LYS A 270 -19.83 14.57 -18.56
C LYS A 270 -18.72 14.35 -17.54
N TYR A 271 -18.27 13.13 -17.34
CA TYR A 271 -17.24 12.74 -16.38
C TYR A 271 -15.84 12.68 -17.02
N THR A 272 -15.76 12.66 -18.35
CA THR A 272 -14.47 12.62 -19.05
C THR A 272 -13.68 13.90 -18.81
N GLY A 273 -12.38 13.77 -18.67
CA GLY A 273 -11.49 14.92 -18.46
C GLY A 273 -10.20 14.56 -17.73
N VAL A 274 -9.40 15.58 -17.49
CA VAL A 274 -8.18 15.48 -16.71
C VAL A 274 -8.43 16.14 -15.36
N TYR A 275 -8.17 15.41 -14.30
CA TYR A 275 -8.33 15.86 -12.93
C TYR A 275 -6.98 15.87 -12.22
N ARG A 276 -6.68 16.91 -11.44
CA ARG A 276 -5.41 17.06 -10.73
C ARG A 276 -5.61 17.38 -9.26
N GLY A 277 -4.75 16.85 -8.43
CA GLY A 277 -4.75 17.06 -6.99
C GLY A 277 -3.47 16.54 -6.35
N GLN A 278 -3.49 16.46 -5.02
CA GLN A 278 -2.40 15.91 -4.24
C GLN A 278 -2.74 14.49 -3.81
N TYR A 279 -1.77 13.60 -3.90
CA TYR A 279 -1.83 12.24 -3.37
C TYR A 279 -0.62 12.01 -2.48
N LEU A 280 -0.85 11.64 -1.22
CA LEU A 280 0.22 11.42 -0.23
C LEU A 280 1.28 12.55 -0.28
N ARG A 281 2.37 12.34 -0.99
CA ARG A 281 3.54 13.25 -1.03
C ARG A 281 3.75 13.95 -2.36
N GLY A 282 2.84 13.85 -3.32
CA GLY A 282 3.07 14.44 -4.63
C GLY A 282 1.83 14.72 -5.46
N PRO A 283 1.99 15.48 -6.55
CA PRO A 283 0.91 15.74 -7.47
C PRO A 283 0.50 14.46 -8.19
N ARG A 284 -0.81 14.29 -8.38
CA ARG A 284 -1.40 13.16 -9.11
C ARG A 284 -2.34 13.68 -10.17
N THR A 285 -2.29 13.06 -11.32
CA THR A 285 -3.20 13.30 -12.44
C THR A 285 -4.05 12.06 -12.66
N VAL A 286 -5.36 12.26 -12.72
CA VAL A 286 -6.36 11.24 -13.02
C VAL A 286 -7.02 11.63 -14.34
N GLU A 287 -6.79 10.85 -15.40
CA GLU A 287 -7.41 11.03 -16.70
C GLU A 287 -8.58 10.08 -16.85
N VAL A 288 -9.78 10.62 -17.05
CA VAL A 288 -11.00 9.83 -17.27
C VAL A 288 -11.39 9.95 -18.74
N SER A 289 -11.57 8.83 -19.39
CA SER A 289 -11.92 8.74 -20.81
C SER A 289 -13.10 7.79 -21.02
N LEU A 290 -13.92 8.06 -22.04
CA LEU A 290 -14.99 7.18 -22.48
C LEU A 290 -14.43 6.19 -23.50
N SER A 291 -14.73 4.91 -23.31
CA SER A 291 -14.39 3.82 -24.24
C SER A 291 -15.67 3.01 -24.52
N GLY A 292 -16.27 3.24 -25.67
CA GLY A 292 -17.61 2.72 -25.94
C GLY A 292 -18.64 3.33 -25.01
N ASP A 293 -19.34 2.50 -24.24
CA ASP A 293 -20.33 2.83 -23.23
C ASP A 293 -19.80 2.78 -21.79
N SER A 294 -18.49 2.70 -21.62
CA SER A 294 -17.84 2.55 -20.33
C SER A 294 -16.76 3.61 -20.09
N LEU A 295 -16.60 4.05 -18.83
CA LEU A 295 -15.48 4.90 -18.44
C LEU A 295 -14.22 4.08 -18.23
N SER A 296 -13.10 4.71 -18.51
CA SER A 296 -11.77 4.21 -18.15
C SER A 296 -10.97 5.29 -17.47
N VAL A 297 -10.13 4.91 -16.53
CA VAL A 297 -9.22 5.80 -15.80
C VAL A 297 -7.77 5.46 -16.09
N ALA A 298 -6.95 6.49 -16.28
CA ALA A 298 -5.50 6.38 -16.30
C ALA A 298 -4.91 7.33 -15.25
N VAL A 299 -3.96 6.85 -14.47
CA VAL A 299 -3.32 7.61 -13.39
C VAL A 299 -1.88 7.91 -13.80
N ASN A 300 -1.48 9.20 -13.73
CA ASN A 300 -0.13 9.67 -14.06
C ASN A 300 0.37 9.19 -15.44
N GLY A 301 -0.53 9.10 -16.44
CA GLY A 301 -0.20 8.62 -17.78
C GLY A 301 0.01 7.10 -17.89
N GLY A 302 -0.35 6.34 -16.86
CA GLY A 302 -0.31 4.88 -16.86
C GLY A 302 -1.38 4.24 -17.76
N PRO A 303 -1.50 2.91 -17.76
CA PRO A 303 -2.47 2.20 -18.57
C PRO A 303 -3.91 2.57 -18.21
N LYS A 304 -4.78 2.62 -19.23
CA LYS A 304 -6.22 2.81 -19.02
C LYS A 304 -6.86 1.59 -18.42
N ARG A 305 -7.68 1.79 -17.41
CA ARG A 305 -8.39 0.75 -16.66
C ARG A 305 -9.88 1.02 -16.67
N PRO A 306 -10.71 0.01 -16.91
CA PRO A 306 -12.15 0.19 -16.93
C PRO A 306 -12.69 0.57 -15.54
N LEU A 307 -13.70 1.43 -15.52
CA LEU A 307 -14.49 1.77 -14.36
C LEU A 307 -15.87 1.11 -14.45
N ILE A 308 -16.27 0.44 -13.38
CA ILE A 308 -17.56 -0.25 -13.26
C ILE A 308 -18.50 0.63 -12.46
N PRO A 309 -19.67 0.97 -13.01
CA PRO A 309 -20.64 1.80 -12.31
C PRO A 309 -21.23 1.07 -11.09
N GLN A 310 -21.23 1.75 -9.95
CA GLN A 310 -21.89 1.33 -8.71
C GLN A 310 -23.18 2.15 -8.47
N SER A 311 -23.17 3.40 -8.94
CA SER A 311 -24.30 4.30 -9.02
C SER A 311 -24.09 5.24 -10.21
N GLU A 312 -24.97 6.23 -10.38
CA GLU A 312 -24.79 7.24 -11.42
C GLU A 312 -23.49 8.02 -11.28
N THR A 313 -23.01 8.26 -10.06
CA THR A 313 -21.79 9.06 -9.78
C THR A 313 -20.63 8.25 -9.25
N ARG A 314 -20.85 7.03 -8.76
CA ARG A 314 -19.83 6.20 -8.10
C ARG A 314 -19.47 5.00 -8.96
N PHE A 315 -18.18 4.79 -9.10
CA PHE A 315 -17.60 3.72 -9.91
C PHE A 315 -16.52 2.99 -9.12
N SER A 316 -16.30 1.73 -9.44
CA SER A 316 -15.17 0.97 -8.92
C SER A 316 -14.20 0.63 -10.04
N GLY A 317 -12.91 0.56 -9.71
CA GLY A 317 -11.86 0.14 -10.63
C GLY A 317 -10.57 -0.20 -9.88
N THR A 318 -10.01 -1.39 -10.14
CA THR A 318 -8.73 -1.85 -9.57
C THR A 318 -8.61 -1.76 -8.05
N GLY A 319 -9.69 -2.06 -7.34
CA GLY A 319 -9.70 -2.01 -5.86
C GLY A 319 -9.88 -0.62 -5.26
N LEU A 320 -10.17 0.39 -6.10
CA LEU A 320 -10.42 1.76 -5.67
C LEU A 320 -11.85 2.15 -6.04
N SER A 321 -12.40 3.12 -5.29
CA SER A 321 -13.64 3.79 -5.67
C SER A 321 -13.35 5.15 -6.29
N TYR A 322 -14.21 5.56 -7.23
CA TYR A 322 -14.16 6.86 -7.88
C TYR A 322 -15.55 7.48 -7.80
N GLU A 323 -15.68 8.60 -7.11
CA GLU A 323 -16.94 9.33 -6.99
C GLU A 323 -16.83 10.68 -7.68
N PHE A 324 -17.72 10.95 -8.64
CA PHE A 324 -17.77 12.19 -9.38
C PHE A 324 -18.67 13.21 -8.69
N ILE A 325 -18.09 14.34 -8.31
CA ILE A 325 -18.82 15.51 -7.80
C ILE A 325 -19.24 16.37 -8.98
N ARG A 326 -20.52 16.72 -9.05
CA ARG A 326 -21.15 17.43 -10.19
C ARG A 326 -21.56 18.85 -9.82
N ASP A 327 -21.51 19.71 -10.81
CA ASP A 327 -22.15 21.03 -10.74
C ASP A 327 -23.68 20.95 -11.00
N GLY A 328 -24.36 22.10 -10.94
CA GLY A 328 -25.80 22.19 -11.20
C GLY A 328 -26.22 21.86 -12.64
N ARG A 329 -25.26 21.66 -13.58
CA ARG A 329 -25.48 21.24 -14.96
C ARG A 329 -25.14 19.75 -15.18
N GLY A 330 -24.74 19.08 -14.11
CA GLY A 330 -24.36 17.65 -14.12
C GLY A 330 -22.96 17.38 -14.65
N MET A 331 -22.14 18.40 -14.90
CA MET A 331 -20.74 18.26 -15.29
C MET A 331 -19.89 17.94 -14.07
N ALA A 332 -18.99 16.94 -14.19
CA ALA A 332 -18.08 16.64 -13.10
C ALA A 332 -17.07 17.80 -12.91
N THR A 333 -17.04 18.33 -11.69
CA THR A 333 -16.05 19.32 -11.26
C THR A 333 -14.86 18.67 -10.58
N ASP A 334 -15.11 17.57 -9.90
CA ASP A 334 -14.08 16.84 -9.17
C ASP A 334 -14.31 15.33 -9.29
N VAL A 335 -13.26 14.57 -9.06
CA VAL A 335 -13.33 13.14 -8.78
C VAL A 335 -12.65 12.87 -7.43
N VAL A 336 -13.32 12.08 -6.61
CA VAL A 336 -12.79 11.59 -5.33
C VAL A 336 -12.38 10.15 -5.53
N GLU A 337 -11.11 9.86 -5.34
CA GLU A 337 -10.54 8.52 -5.38
C GLU A 337 -10.45 7.98 -3.96
N GLY A 338 -11.26 6.96 -3.65
CA GLY A 338 -11.31 6.34 -2.33
C GLY A 338 -10.28 5.23 -2.20
N HIS A 339 -9.41 5.35 -1.22
CA HIS A 339 -8.38 4.40 -0.83
C HIS A 339 -8.64 3.88 0.59
N VAL A 340 -7.99 2.80 0.96
CA VAL A 340 -7.97 2.30 2.34
C VAL A 340 -7.39 3.35 3.30
N SER A 341 -6.45 4.18 2.81
CA SER A 341 -5.79 5.25 3.58
C SER A 341 -6.54 6.58 3.60
N GLY A 342 -7.74 6.66 3.01
CA GLY A 342 -8.55 7.87 2.93
C GLY A 342 -8.91 8.30 1.51
N ASP A 343 -9.69 9.35 1.40
CA ASP A 343 -10.21 9.88 0.15
C ASP A 343 -9.34 11.01 -0.38
N TYR A 344 -9.02 10.95 -1.68
CA TYR A 344 -8.20 11.94 -2.35
C TYR A 344 -9.01 12.64 -3.43
N LYS A 345 -9.15 13.95 -3.30
CA LYS A 345 -9.93 14.78 -4.22
C LYS A 345 -9.05 15.38 -5.32
N TYR A 346 -9.48 15.22 -6.56
CA TYR A 346 -8.83 15.80 -7.74
C TYR A 346 -9.81 16.69 -8.47
N SER A 347 -9.41 17.93 -8.76
CA SER A 347 -10.27 18.91 -9.44
C SER A 347 -10.02 18.88 -10.95
N ARG A 348 -11.10 19.06 -11.73
CA ARG A 348 -11.07 19.10 -13.19
C ARG A 348 -10.28 20.30 -13.67
N GLN A 349 -9.47 20.09 -14.72
CA GLN A 349 -8.66 21.13 -15.37
C GLN A 349 -9.41 21.76 -16.53
#